data_96823885a24c917de6abf6432cb1b785
#
_entry.id   96823885a24c917de6abf6432cb1b785
#
_cell.length_a   1.000
_cell.length_b   1.000
_cell.length_c   1.000
_cell.angle_alpha   90.00
_cell.angle_beta   90.00
_cell.angle_gamma   90.00
#
_symmetry.space_group_name_H-M   'P 1'
#
loop_
_entity.id
_entity.type
_entity.pdbx_description
1 polymer ?
#
loop_
_entity_poly.entity_id
_entity_poly.type
_entity_poly.pdbx_seq_one_letter_code
_entity_poly.pdbx_strand_id
1 'polypeptide(L)'
;MIFTLMKNPSPAATILPFQPTLCPALPVVLGNGDYQAFEARLRRMDQLLIWSGVEKSFVAQCLARYDQQFPAAKTKARQRQQRHSYRALRCNVLRGLLGEDYRGLSRRLAECPLFRWFCGLEELAAVRVPGKSTLQDYAHWLPAETMRPIIEQLILAAHQPTGTAALELAHSLELETVWLDTTCLKTNIHFPVDWVLLGDAVRTLMKATRLIRAHGLKQRMAAPEDFLKAMNRLSIQMTHARRAKDSKK
;
A
#
# COMPACT_ATOMS: atom_id res chain seq x y z
N MET A 1 12.19 -30.98 6.29
CA MET A 1 10.81 -30.72 6.72
C MET A 1 10.84 -30.27 8.17
N ILE A 2 10.87 -28.96 8.41
CA ILE A 2 10.82 -28.39 9.76
C ILE A 2 9.49 -27.66 9.85
N PHE A 3 8.51 -28.31 10.46
CA PHE A 3 7.26 -27.66 10.86
C PHE A 3 7.56 -26.74 12.03
N THR A 4 7.69 -25.44 11.73
CA THR A 4 7.71 -24.42 12.77
C THR A 4 6.29 -24.32 13.35
N LEU A 5 6.14 -24.73 14.59
CA LEU A 5 4.91 -24.58 15.37
C LEU A 5 4.39 -23.14 15.24
N MET A 6 3.24 -22.99 14.60
CA MET A 6 2.50 -21.72 14.62
C MET A 6 2.17 -21.39 16.08
N LYS A 7 2.75 -20.30 16.56
CA LYS A 7 2.35 -19.68 17.83
C LYS A 7 0.84 -19.43 17.79
N ASN A 8 0.11 -19.99 18.73
CA ASN A 8 -1.32 -19.74 18.88
C ASN A 8 -1.60 -18.23 18.78
N PRO A 9 -2.60 -17.81 17.98
CA PRO A 9 -2.98 -16.41 17.93
C PRO A 9 -3.38 -15.98 19.36
N SER A 10 -2.81 -14.86 19.79
CA SER A 10 -3.20 -14.19 21.03
C SER A 10 -4.74 -14.07 21.08
N PRO A 11 -5.39 -14.28 22.25
CA PRO A 11 -6.84 -14.21 22.32
C PRO A 11 -7.33 -12.91 21.72
N ALA A 12 -8.25 -13.01 20.77
CA ALA A 12 -8.80 -11.86 20.07
C ALA A 12 -9.37 -10.88 21.09
N ALA A 13 -8.84 -9.67 21.14
CA ALA A 13 -9.32 -8.65 22.07
C ALA A 13 -10.82 -8.41 21.83
N THR A 14 -11.61 -8.40 22.90
CA THR A 14 -13.06 -8.17 22.81
C THR A 14 -13.33 -6.79 22.25
N ILE A 15 -13.94 -6.74 21.07
CA ILE A 15 -14.39 -5.50 20.46
C ILE A 15 -15.59 -4.99 21.25
N LEU A 16 -15.48 -3.76 21.74
CA LEU A 16 -16.57 -3.12 22.48
C LEU A 16 -17.70 -2.75 21.50
N PRO A 17 -18.99 -2.82 21.94
CA PRO A 17 -20.09 -2.39 21.10
C PRO A 17 -19.89 -0.93 20.67
N PHE A 18 -20.03 -0.67 19.39
CA PHE A 18 -19.91 0.67 18.83
C PHE A 18 -21.17 1.46 19.19
N GLN A 19 -21.04 2.55 19.92
CA GLN A 19 -22.15 3.48 20.06
C GLN A 19 -22.36 4.17 18.70
N PRO A 20 -23.52 4.02 18.05
CA PRO A 20 -23.80 4.70 16.81
C PRO A 20 -23.75 6.21 17.05
N THR A 21 -22.87 6.90 16.34
CA THR A 21 -22.89 8.36 16.27
C THR A 21 -23.98 8.78 15.30
N LEU A 22 -24.79 9.77 15.70
CA LEU A 22 -25.71 10.40 14.77
C LEU A 22 -24.91 11.10 13.69
N CYS A 23 -24.97 10.58 12.48
CA CYS A 23 -24.32 11.16 11.31
C CYS A 23 -25.38 11.81 10.41
N PRO A 24 -25.08 12.95 9.80
CA PRO A 24 -25.97 13.52 8.79
C PRO A 24 -26.11 12.54 7.61
N ALA A 25 -27.30 12.46 7.02
CA ALA A 25 -27.49 11.73 5.81
C ALA A 25 -26.65 12.34 4.68
N LEU A 26 -26.06 11.47 3.84
CA LEU A 26 -25.37 11.96 2.64
C LEU A 26 -26.38 12.69 1.73
N PRO A 27 -26.02 13.85 1.17
CA PRO A 27 -26.84 14.52 0.19
C PRO A 27 -27.04 13.65 -1.05
N VAL A 28 -28.26 13.59 -1.57
CA VAL A 28 -28.54 12.90 -2.83
C VAL A 28 -28.07 13.78 -3.97
N VAL A 29 -27.10 13.31 -4.74
CA VAL A 29 -26.55 14.01 -5.92
C VAL A 29 -27.22 13.44 -7.16
N LEU A 30 -27.98 14.31 -7.87
CA LEU A 30 -28.66 13.96 -9.11
C LEU A 30 -27.90 14.50 -10.32
N GLY A 31 -28.04 13.85 -11.47
CA GLY A 31 -27.55 14.35 -12.76
C GLY A 31 -26.04 14.17 -13.01
N ASN A 32 -25.29 13.55 -12.13
CA ASN A 32 -23.87 13.25 -12.33
C ASN A 32 -23.61 11.74 -12.25
N GLY A 33 -23.59 11.08 -13.41
CA GLY A 33 -23.43 9.63 -13.52
C GLY A 33 -22.08 9.14 -12.99
N ASP A 34 -21.00 9.90 -13.20
CA ASP A 34 -19.66 9.53 -12.72
C ASP A 34 -19.59 9.54 -11.20
N TYR A 35 -20.21 10.55 -10.57
CA TYR A 35 -20.33 10.60 -9.12
C TYR A 35 -21.12 9.42 -8.57
N GLN A 36 -22.27 9.12 -9.17
CA GLN A 36 -23.14 8.01 -8.75
C GLN A 36 -22.43 6.65 -8.88
N ALA A 37 -21.69 6.44 -9.99
CA ALA A 37 -20.87 5.24 -10.18
C ALA A 37 -19.76 5.13 -9.14
N PHE A 38 -19.14 6.25 -8.78
CA PHE A 38 -18.11 6.28 -7.75
C PHE A 38 -18.69 6.05 -6.35
N GLU A 39 -19.84 6.66 -6.03
CA GLU A 39 -20.59 6.41 -4.79
C GLU A 39 -20.95 4.94 -4.65
N ALA A 40 -21.50 4.32 -5.69
CA ALA A 40 -21.82 2.90 -5.72
C ALA A 40 -20.59 2.02 -5.45
N ARG A 41 -19.44 2.37 -6.04
CA ARG A 41 -18.16 1.68 -5.79
C ARG A 41 -17.73 1.79 -4.32
N LEU A 42 -17.83 2.97 -3.70
CA LEU A 42 -17.49 3.14 -2.29
C LEU A 42 -18.45 2.40 -1.36
N ARG A 43 -19.74 2.41 -1.66
CA ARG A 43 -20.73 1.62 -0.93
C ARG A 43 -20.45 0.13 -1.02
N ARG A 44 -20.06 -0.34 -2.20
CA ARG A 44 -19.63 -1.73 -2.40
C ARG A 44 -18.38 -2.04 -1.59
N MET A 45 -17.39 -1.16 -1.57
CA MET A 45 -16.17 -1.32 -0.76
C MET A 45 -16.50 -1.37 0.74
N ASP A 46 -17.41 -0.52 1.20
CA ASP A 46 -17.90 -0.53 2.59
C ASP A 46 -18.48 -1.90 2.97
N GLN A 47 -19.37 -2.43 2.14
CA GLN A 47 -19.96 -3.77 2.31
C GLN A 47 -18.88 -4.86 2.32
N LEU A 48 -17.92 -4.82 1.40
CA LEU A 48 -16.83 -5.80 1.34
C LEU A 48 -15.97 -5.78 2.61
N LEU A 49 -15.63 -4.62 3.15
CA LEU A 49 -14.86 -4.50 4.39
C LEU A 49 -15.60 -5.11 5.59
N ILE A 50 -16.92 -4.92 5.63
CA ILE A 50 -17.78 -5.45 6.71
C ILE A 50 -17.97 -6.96 6.55
N TRP A 51 -18.42 -7.43 5.38
CA TRP A 51 -18.81 -8.83 5.15
C TRP A 51 -17.61 -9.78 5.14
N SER A 52 -16.47 -9.34 4.61
CA SER A 52 -15.23 -10.14 4.67
C SER A 52 -14.69 -10.31 6.09
N GLY A 53 -15.15 -9.52 7.05
CA GLY A 53 -14.62 -9.51 8.41
C GLY A 53 -13.24 -8.86 8.54
N VAL A 54 -12.65 -8.34 7.45
CA VAL A 54 -11.33 -7.68 7.44
C VAL A 54 -11.28 -6.52 8.42
N GLU A 55 -12.31 -5.68 8.40
CA GLU A 55 -12.39 -4.53 9.32
C GLU A 55 -12.42 -4.97 10.78
N LYS A 56 -13.21 -5.99 11.11
CA LYS A 56 -13.29 -6.57 12.45
C LYS A 56 -11.96 -7.16 12.88
N SER A 57 -11.31 -7.93 12.01
CA SER A 57 -10.01 -8.54 12.28
C SER A 57 -8.92 -7.50 12.49
N PHE A 58 -8.88 -6.46 11.65
CA PHE A 58 -7.95 -5.36 11.78
C PHE A 58 -8.10 -4.63 13.13
N VAL A 59 -9.33 -4.26 13.49
CA VAL A 59 -9.61 -3.56 14.74
C VAL A 59 -9.25 -4.43 15.95
N ALA A 60 -9.56 -5.73 15.92
CA ALA A 60 -9.21 -6.67 16.97
C ALA A 60 -7.69 -6.74 17.21
N GLN A 61 -6.89 -6.81 16.13
CA GLN A 61 -5.42 -6.81 16.22
C GLN A 61 -4.87 -5.48 16.77
N CYS A 62 -5.43 -4.35 16.34
CA CYS A 62 -5.06 -3.04 16.87
C CYS A 62 -5.35 -2.90 18.36
N LEU A 63 -6.51 -3.40 18.81
CA LEU A 63 -6.89 -3.38 20.22
C LEU A 63 -6.03 -4.34 21.06
N ALA A 64 -5.74 -5.53 20.56
CA ALA A 64 -4.86 -6.47 21.25
C ALA A 64 -3.47 -5.86 21.51
N ARG A 65 -2.92 -5.20 20.48
CA ARG A 65 -1.64 -4.48 20.63
C ARG A 65 -1.73 -3.31 21.61
N TYR A 66 -2.83 -2.54 21.56
CA TYR A 66 -3.06 -1.45 22.50
C TYR A 66 -3.17 -1.93 23.95
N ASP A 67 -3.94 -3.01 24.20
CA ASP A 67 -4.11 -3.60 25.51
C ASP A 67 -2.79 -4.16 26.08
N GLN A 68 -1.91 -4.69 25.23
CA GLN A 68 -0.56 -5.10 25.64
C GLN A 68 0.31 -3.91 26.07
N GLN A 69 0.21 -2.77 25.37
CA GLN A 69 0.96 -1.55 25.72
C GLN A 69 0.39 -0.82 26.92
N PHE A 70 -0.92 -0.88 27.11
CA PHE A 70 -1.66 -0.14 28.12
C PHE A 70 -2.66 -1.03 28.87
N PRO A 71 -2.20 -2.01 29.67
CA PRO A 71 -3.09 -2.99 30.31
C PRO A 71 -4.11 -2.37 31.29
N ALA A 72 -3.81 -1.19 31.83
CA ALA A 72 -4.70 -0.46 32.73
C ALA A 72 -5.55 0.62 32.01
N ALA A 73 -5.66 0.56 30.69
CA ALA A 73 -6.41 1.57 29.93
C ALA A 73 -7.90 1.56 30.28
N LYS A 74 -8.45 2.73 30.55
CA LYS A 74 -9.89 2.92 30.82
C LYS A 74 -10.72 2.63 29.58
N THR A 75 -11.94 2.16 29.75
CA THR A 75 -12.91 1.85 28.67
C THR A 75 -13.02 2.96 27.62
N LYS A 76 -13.09 4.23 28.07
CA LYS A 76 -13.17 5.40 27.15
C LYS A 76 -11.93 5.52 26.25
N ALA A 77 -10.73 5.27 26.77
CA ALA A 77 -9.50 5.30 25.98
C ALA A 77 -9.48 4.16 24.95
N ARG A 78 -9.92 2.97 25.36
CA ARG A 78 -10.04 1.78 24.51
C ARG A 78 -11.07 1.99 23.38
N GLN A 79 -12.24 2.59 23.68
CA GLN A 79 -13.23 2.96 22.66
C GLN A 79 -12.68 3.99 21.67
N ARG A 80 -11.90 4.97 22.16
CA ARG A 80 -11.21 5.93 21.30
C ARG A 80 -10.23 5.23 20.35
N GLN A 81 -9.42 4.31 20.89
CA GLN A 81 -8.47 3.52 20.10
C GLN A 81 -9.19 2.70 19.03
N GLN A 82 -10.29 2.05 19.38
CA GLN A 82 -11.12 1.31 18.45
C GLN A 82 -11.59 2.19 17.29
N ARG A 83 -12.13 3.38 17.57
CA ARG A 83 -12.54 4.36 16.54
C ARG A 83 -11.39 4.78 15.64
N HIS A 84 -10.22 5.06 16.22
CA HIS A 84 -9.04 5.41 15.42
C HIS A 84 -8.60 4.26 14.51
N SER A 85 -8.70 3.02 14.98
CA SER A 85 -8.38 1.85 14.16
C SER A 85 -9.31 1.71 12.96
N TYR A 86 -10.62 1.86 13.14
CA TYR A 86 -11.58 1.91 12.02
C TYR A 86 -11.21 3.00 10.99
N ARG A 87 -10.98 4.22 11.47
CA ARG A 87 -10.62 5.35 10.63
C ARG A 87 -9.30 5.12 9.91
N ALA A 88 -8.31 4.53 10.57
CA ALA A 88 -7.01 4.22 9.99
C ALA A 88 -7.13 3.26 8.79
N LEU A 89 -7.86 2.15 8.94
CA LEU A 89 -8.08 1.21 7.84
C LEU A 89 -8.75 1.90 6.65
N ARG A 90 -9.88 2.56 6.89
CA ARG A 90 -10.70 3.18 5.84
C ARG A 90 -10.01 4.33 5.13
N CYS A 91 -9.25 5.16 5.86
CA CYS A 91 -8.43 6.22 5.25
C CYS A 91 -7.33 5.63 4.36
N ASN A 92 -6.69 4.52 4.76
CA ASN A 92 -5.67 3.86 3.94
C ASN A 92 -6.28 3.22 2.68
N VAL A 93 -7.43 2.57 2.79
CA VAL A 93 -8.16 2.03 1.64
C VAL A 93 -8.55 3.15 0.67
N LEU A 94 -9.15 4.23 1.18
CA LEU A 94 -9.54 5.37 0.36
C LEU A 94 -8.33 6.02 -0.32
N ARG A 95 -7.21 6.18 0.40
CA ARG A 95 -5.97 6.71 -0.15
C ARG A 95 -5.47 5.86 -1.33
N GLY A 96 -5.49 4.54 -1.17
CA GLY A 96 -5.11 3.60 -2.24
C GLY A 96 -6.03 3.70 -3.47
N LEU A 97 -7.33 3.80 -3.25
CA LEU A 97 -8.33 3.95 -4.33
C LEU A 97 -8.19 5.26 -5.11
N LEU A 98 -7.83 6.35 -4.43
CA LEU A 98 -7.69 7.67 -5.06
C LEU A 98 -6.29 7.90 -5.62
N GLY A 99 -5.28 7.14 -5.25
CA GLY A 99 -3.89 7.38 -5.61
C GLY A 99 -3.31 8.68 -5.02
N GLU A 100 -3.91 9.21 -3.95
CA GLU A 100 -3.55 10.51 -3.37
C GLU A 100 -2.38 10.40 -2.39
N ASP A 101 -1.62 11.50 -2.28
CA ASP A 101 -0.70 11.67 -1.17
C ASP A 101 -1.46 12.04 0.14
N TYR A 102 -0.77 12.08 1.27
CA TYR A 102 -1.42 12.35 2.56
C TYR A 102 -2.00 13.78 2.66
N ARG A 103 -1.44 14.76 1.95
CA ARG A 103 -1.96 16.13 1.94
C ARG A 103 -3.18 16.22 1.03
N GLY A 104 -3.13 15.57 -0.13
CA GLY A 104 -4.24 15.44 -1.06
C GLY A 104 -5.43 14.76 -0.40
N LEU A 105 -5.23 13.60 0.24
CA LEU A 105 -6.29 12.91 0.96
C LEU A 105 -6.89 13.80 2.07
N SER A 106 -6.08 14.50 2.87
CA SER A 106 -6.59 15.38 3.93
C SER A 106 -7.51 16.48 3.39
N ARG A 107 -7.15 17.08 2.24
CA ARG A 107 -8.00 18.06 1.55
C ARG A 107 -9.28 17.45 1.01
N ARG A 108 -9.17 16.30 0.33
CA ARG A 108 -10.33 15.56 -0.19
C ARG A 108 -11.33 15.16 0.90
N LEU A 109 -10.84 14.74 2.06
CA LEU A 109 -11.68 14.46 3.23
C LEU A 109 -12.40 15.71 3.75
N ALA A 110 -11.77 16.89 3.67
CA ALA A 110 -12.41 18.14 4.06
C ALA A 110 -13.51 18.57 3.06
N GLU A 111 -13.28 18.34 1.77
CA GLU A 111 -14.16 18.80 0.70
C GLU A 111 -15.37 17.88 0.46
N CYS A 112 -15.19 16.54 0.56
CA CYS A 112 -16.18 15.57 0.10
C CYS A 112 -16.90 14.84 1.24
N PRO A 113 -18.23 15.05 1.41
CA PRO A 113 -19.02 14.34 2.42
C PRO A 113 -19.00 12.80 2.23
N LEU A 114 -18.99 12.32 0.99
CA LEU A 114 -18.93 10.88 0.69
C LEU A 114 -17.65 10.23 1.23
N PHE A 115 -16.51 10.91 1.15
CA PHE A 115 -15.24 10.41 1.67
C PHE A 115 -15.22 10.38 3.19
N ARG A 116 -15.78 11.42 3.82
CA ARG A 116 -15.95 11.45 5.27
C ARG A 116 -16.87 10.34 5.76
N TRP A 117 -18.00 10.14 5.08
CA TRP A 117 -18.91 9.02 5.36
C TRP A 117 -18.17 7.68 5.31
N PHE A 118 -17.46 7.41 4.22
CA PHE A 118 -16.70 6.15 4.06
C PHE A 118 -15.66 5.96 5.18
N CYS A 119 -14.97 7.02 5.59
CA CYS A 119 -13.96 6.98 6.65
C CYS A 119 -14.52 7.07 8.07
N GLY A 120 -15.83 7.16 8.27
CA GLY A 120 -16.48 7.30 9.58
C GLY A 120 -16.09 8.60 10.30
N LEU A 121 -15.97 9.68 9.54
CA LEU A 121 -15.57 11.01 10.05
C LEU A 121 -16.75 11.96 10.19
N GLU A 122 -17.94 11.61 9.70
CA GLU A 122 -19.12 12.46 9.78
C GLU A 122 -19.62 12.60 11.22
N GLU A 123 -19.83 13.83 11.64
CA GLU A 123 -20.38 14.21 12.93
C GLU A 123 -21.37 15.37 12.73
N LEU A 124 -22.45 15.45 13.56
CA LEU A 124 -23.49 16.48 13.40
C LEU A 124 -23.01 17.90 13.65
N ALA A 125 -22.13 18.10 14.62
CA ALA A 125 -21.76 19.45 15.07
C ALA A 125 -20.51 19.99 14.38
N ALA A 126 -19.44 19.20 14.31
CA ALA A 126 -18.18 19.61 13.70
C ALA A 126 -17.39 18.39 13.22
N VAL A 127 -17.01 18.39 11.97
CA VAL A 127 -16.22 17.32 11.38
C VAL A 127 -14.74 17.55 11.66
N ARG A 128 -14.09 16.57 12.29
CA ARG A 128 -12.63 16.55 12.47
C ARG A 128 -11.97 15.72 11.38
N VAL A 129 -11.36 16.41 10.44
CA VAL A 129 -10.58 15.77 9.38
C VAL A 129 -9.15 15.53 9.85
N PRO A 130 -8.60 14.30 9.68
CA PRO A 130 -7.22 14.02 10.03
C PRO A 130 -6.26 14.80 9.13
N GLY A 131 -5.25 15.44 9.74
CA GLY A 131 -4.18 16.10 9.02
C GLY A 131 -3.15 15.10 8.45
N LYS A 132 -2.18 15.64 7.68
CA LYS A 132 -1.12 14.83 7.04
C LYS A 132 -0.41 13.90 8.03
N SER A 133 0.02 14.40 9.20
CA SER A 133 0.73 13.59 10.20
C SER A 133 -0.11 12.44 10.73
N THR A 134 -1.38 12.72 11.07
CA THR A 134 -2.31 11.67 11.52
C THR A 134 -2.54 10.60 10.44
N LEU A 135 -2.63 10.99 9.18
CA LEU A 135 -2.77 10.03 8.07
C LEU A 135 -1.49 9.21 7.85
N GLN A 136 -0.31 9.80 8.09
CA GLN A 136 0.96 9.06 8.10
C GLN A 136 1.01 8.05 9.26
N ASP A 137 0.56 8.45 10.47
CA ASP A 137 0.44 7.53 11.60
C ASP A 137 -0.53 6.38 11.28
N TYR A 138 -1.64 6.66 10.60
CA TYR A 138 -2.59 5.65 10.15
C TYR A 138 -1.99 4.65 9.16
N ALA A 139 -1.05 5.05 8.32
CA ALA A 139 -0.37 4.14 7.41
C ALA A 139 0.50 3.10 8.14
N HIS A 140 0.97 3.43 9.34
CA HIS A 140 1.77 2.55 10.18
C HIS A 140 1.02 2.02 11.41
N TRP A 141 -0.32 2.10 11.40
CA TRP A 141 -1.17 1.75 12.54
C TRP A 141 -1.05 0.30 12.97
N LEU A 142 -0.88 -0.59 11.99
CA LEU A 142 -0.62 -2.01 12.21
C LEU A 142 0.60 -2.44 11.37
N PRO A 143 1.55 -3.21 11.94
CA PRO A 143 2.69 -3.73 11.20
C PRO A 143 2.28 -4.61 10.03
N ALA A 144 3.09 -4.61 8.96
CA ALA A 144 2.81 -5.35 7.75
C ALA A 144 2.69 -6.87 7.99
N GLU A 145 3.48 -7.41 8.90
CA GLU A 145 3.46 -8.82 9.31
C GLU A 145 2.11 -9.23 9.92
N THR A 146 1.47 -8.30 10.63
CA THR A 146 0.14 -8.52 11.24
C THR A 146 -0.98 -8.31 10.23
N MET A 147 -0.77 -7.44 9.24
CA MET A 147 -1.72 -7.22 8.13
C MET A 147 -1.80 -8.39 7.16
N ARG A 148 -0.68 -9.03 6.88
CA ARG A 148 -0.59 -10.12 5.91
C ARG A 148 -1.64 -11.22 6.12
N PRO A 149 -1.78 -11.85 7.31
CA PRO A 149 -2.77 -12.91 7.51
C PRO A 149 -4.22 -12.41 7.35
N ILE A 150 -4.50 -11.13 7.62
CA ILE A 150 -5.84 -10.55 7.41
C ILE A 150 -6.17 -10.49 5.91
N ILE A 151 -5.17 -10.10 5.09
CA ILE A 151 -5.32 -10.05 3.63
C ILE A 151 -5.40 -11.47 3.05
N GLU A 152 -4.60 -12.40 3.54
CA GLU A 152 -4.65 -13.81 3.14
C GLU A 152 -6.02 -14.42 3.41
N GLN A 153 -6.64 -14.14 4.57
CA GLN A 153 -8.00 -14.58 4.88
C GLN A 153 -9.03 -14.04 3.88
N LEU A 154 -8.90 -12.78 3.47
CA LEU A 154 -9.80 -12.19 2.46
C LEU A 154 -9.65 -12.89 1.10
N ILE A 155 -8.40 -13.13 0.67
CA ILE A 155 -8.11 -13.79 -0.60
C ILE A 155 -8.63 -15.24 -0.58
N LEU A 156 -8.40 -15.98 0.50
CA LEU A 156 -8.90 -17.34 0.67
C LEU A 156 -10.45 -17.39 0.72
N ALA A 157 -11.08 -16.42 1.39
CA ALA A 157 -12.54 -16.31 1.38
C ALA A 157 -13.07 -16.07 -0.03
N ALA A 158 -12.44 -15.20 -0.82
CA ALA A 158 -12.83 -14.91 -2.19
C ALA A 158 -12.59 -16.08 -3.17
N HIS A 159 -11.69 -17.01 -2.82
CA HIS A 159 -11.46 -18.25 -3.59
C HIS A 159 -12.54 -19.30 -3.34
N GLN A 160 -13.14 -19.34 -2.13
CA GLN A 160 -14.16 -20.32 -1.78
C GLN A 160 -15.52 -19.94 -2.34
N PRO A 161 -16.35 -20.89 -2.86
CA PRO A 161 -17.67 -20.59 -3.40
C PRO A 161 -18.61 -19.89 -2.40
N THR A 162 -18.55 -20.28 -1.14
CA THR A 162 -19.32 -19.65 -0.05
C THR A 162 -18.92 -18.20 0.19
N GLY A 163 -17.62 -17.93 0.18
CA GLY A 163 -17.09 -16.58 0.31
C GLY A 163 -17.34 -15.74 -0.92
N THR A 164 -17.23 -16.31 -2.11
CA THR A 164 -17.59 -15.66 -3.38
C THR A 164 -19.01 -15.15 -3.35
N ALA A 165 -19.97 -15.97 -2.92
CA ALA A 165 -21.36 -15.59 -2.77
C ALA A 165 -21.56 -14.50 -1.69
N ALA A 166 -20.91 -14.64 -0.52
CA ALA A 166 -20.98 -13.66 0.56
C ALA A 166 -20.36 -12.30 0.18
N LEU A 167 -19.31 -12.32 -0.65
CA LEU A 167 -18.67 -11.12 -1.18
C LEU A 167 -19.36 -10.60 -2.47
N GLU A 168 -20.42 -11.28 -2.94
CA GLU A 168 -21.14 -10.98 -4.20
C GLU A 168 -20.20 -10.82 -5.40
N LEU A 169 -19.17 -11.66 -5.49
CA LEU A 169 -18.27 -11.67 -6.62
C LEU A 169 -18.91 -12.41 -7.79
N ALA A 170 -18.68 -11.94 -9.00
CA ALA A 170 -19.19 -12.61 -10.21
C ALA A 170 -18.59 -14.02 -10.39
N HIS A 171 -17.33 -14.19 -9.98
CA HIS A 171 -16.59 -15.45 -10.04
C HIS A 171 -15.70 -15.58 -8.81
N SER A 172 -15.39 -16.82 -8.43
CA SER A 172 -14.36 -17.10 -7.42
C SER A 172 -13.00 -16.65 -7.92
N LEU A 173 -12.12 -16.22 -7.00
CA LEU A 173 -10.73 -15.92 -7.31
C LEU A 173 -10.00 -17.23 -7.67
N GLU A 174 -9.36 -17.25 -8.82
CA GLU A 174 -8.47 -18.33 -9.21
C GLU A 174 -7.08 -18.05 -8.60
N LEU A 175 -6.61 -18.95 -7.72
CA LEU A 175 -5.32 -18.83 -7.06
C LEU A 175 -4.24 -19.75 -7.66
N GLU A 176 -4.62 -20.62 -8.60
CA GLU A 176 -3.71 -21.58 -9.24
C GLU A 176 -2.88 -20.93 -10.34
N THR A 177 -3.40 -19.88 -10.97
CA THR A 177 -2.75 -19.18 -12.07
C THR A 177 -2.26 -17.80 -11.61
N VAL A 178 -0.95 -17.60 -11.64
CA VAL A 178 -0.32 -16.30 -11.33
C VAL A 178 0.16 -15.65 -12.62
N TRP A 179 -0.44 -14.51 -12.97
CA TRP A 179 0.03 -13.69 -14.08
C TRP A 179 1.05 -12.68 -13.55
N LEU A 180 2.31 -12.86 -13.98
CA LEU A 180 3.37 -11.89 -13.68
C LEU A 180 3.46 -10.91 -14.84
N ASP A 181 2.97 -9.70 -14.62
CA ASP A 181 3.21 -8.59 -15.54
C ASP A 181 4.46 -7.82 -15.09
N THR A 182 5.40 -7.64 -16.01
CA THR A 182 6.58 -6.80 -15.78
C THR A 182 6.16 -5.34 -15.86
N THR A 183 5.65 -4.82 -14.78
CA THR A 183 5.40 -3.38 -14.66
C THR A 183 6.74 -2.67 -14.62
N CYS A 184 7.01 -1.80 -15.59
CA CYS A 184 8.12 -0.85 -15.51
C CYS A 184 7.90 0.01 -14.26
N LEU A 185 8.61 -0.29 -13.19
CA LEU A 185 8.71 0.63 -12.06
C LEU A 185 9.30 1.94 -12.62
N LYS A 186 8.51 3.00 -12.61
CA LYS A 186 9.04 4.36 -12.78
C LYS A 186 9.94 4.67 -11.59
N THR A 187 11.16 4.16 -11.64
CA THR A 187 12.21 4.70 -10.79
C THR A 187 12.50 6.11 -11.30
N ASN A 188 12.99 7.00 -10.43
CA ASN A 188 13.52 8.32 -10.81
C ASN A 188 14.79 8.17 -11.66
N ILE A 189 14.66 7.48 -12.78
CA ILE A 189 15.73 7.35 -13.75
C ILE A 189 15.63 8.62 -14.58
N HIS A 190 16.63 9.47 -14.49
CA HIS A 190 16.90 10.47 -15.52
C HIS A 190 16.79 9.79 -16.88
N PHE A 191 16.15 10.45 -17.83
CA PHE A 191 16.00 9.98 -19.21
C PHE A 191 17.22 9.14 -19.60
N PRO A 192 17.05 7.83 -19.85
CA PRO A 192 18.19 6.96 -20.12
C PRO A 192 18.75 7.34 -21.47
N VAL A 193 19.83 8.06 -21.42
CA VAL A 193 20.64 8.25 -22.60
C VAL A 193 21.39 6.94 -22.80
N ASP A 194 21.31 6.32 -23.96
CA ASP A 194 21.82 4.95 -24.23
C ASP A 194 23.22 4.67 -23.66
N TRP A 195 24.13 5.64 -23.73
CA TRP A 195 25.49 5.48 -23.19
C TRP A 195 25.56 5.48 -21.64
N VAL A 196 24.57 6.09 -20.95
CA VAL A 196 24.47 6.03 -19.48
C VAL A 196 24.03 4.64 -19.06
N LEU A 197 23.00 4.09 -19.73
CA LEU A 197 22.54 2.72 -19.52
C LEU A 197 23.64 1.71 -19.82
N LEU A 198 24.38 1.93 -20.92
CA LEU A 198 25.54 1.08 -21.26
C LEU A 198 26.61 1.16 -20.19
N GLY A 199 26.89 2.34 -19.67
CA GLY A 199 27.84 2.55 -18.57
C GLY A 199 27.43 1.81 -17.29
N ASP A 200 26.16 1.84 -16.93
CA ASP A 200 25.62 1.15 -15.76
C ASP A 200 25.61 -0.37 -15.94
N ALA A 201 25.29 -0.84 -17.15
CA ALA A 201 25.38 -2.25 -17.50
C ALA A 201 26.83 -2.77 -17.36
N VAL A 202 27.83 -2.02 -17.90
CA VAL A 202 29.24 -2.39 -17.77
C VAL A 202 29.68 -2.40 -16.30
N ARG A 203 29.29 -1.41 -15.48
CA ARG A 203 29.59 -1.39 -14.05
C ARG A 203 29.04 -2.61 -13.32
N THR A 204 27.79 -2.96 -13.62
CA THR A 204 27.09 -4.11 -13.01
C THR A 204 27.77 -5.43 -13.39
N LEU A 205 28.10 -5.61 -14.68
CA LEU A 205 28.80 -6.80 -15.16
C LEU A 205 30.20 -6.92 -14.54
N MET A 206 30.94 -5.83 -14.46
CA MET A 206 32.31 -5.84 -13.87
C MET A 206 32.25 -6.10 -12.36
N LYS A 207 31.21 -5.63 -11.66
CA LYS A 207 30.97 -5.98 -10.26
C LYS A 207 30.69 -7.47 -10.08
N ALA A 208 29.82 -8.03 -10.91
CA ALA A 208 29.54 -9.47 -10.91
C ALA A 208 30.80 -10.30 -11.22
N THR A 209 31.59 -9.90 -12.22
CA THR A 209 32.84 -10.55 -12.56
C THR A 209 33.85 -10.57 -11.40
N ARG A 210 33.96 -9.46 -10.64
CA ARG A 210 34.82 -9.42 -9.44
C ARG A 210 34.36 -10.40 -8.37
N LEU A 211 33.04 -10.49 -8.14
CA LEU A 211 32.48 -11.45 -7.18
C LEU A 211 32.75 -12.90 -7.61
N ILE A 212 32.52 -13.22 -8.88
CA ILE A 212 32.82 -14.56 -9.43
C ILE A 212 34.30 -14.90 -9.26
N ARG A 213 35.20 -13.98 -9.57
CA ARG A 213 36.65 -14.18 -9.39
C ARG A 213 37.05 -14.35 -7.91
N ALA A 214 36.41 -13.60 -7.01
CA ALA A 214 36.63 -13.75 -5.57
C ALA A 214 36.26 -15.13 -5.04
N HIS A 215 35.28 -15.80 -5.68
CA HIS A 215 34.91 -17.18 -5.39
C HIS A 215 35.75 -18.24 -6.15
N GLY A 216 36.88 -17.85 -6.72
CA GLY A 216 37.86 -18.76 -7.32
C GLY A 216 37.57 -19.18 -8.77
N LEU A 217 36.50 -18.68 -9.38
CA LEU A 217 36.18 -18.94 -10.78
C LEU A 217 37.01 -17.99 -11.67
N LYS A 218 38.03 -18.56 -12.35
CA LYS A 218 38.91 -17.79 -13.25
C LYS A 218 38.44 -17.91 -14.69
N GLN A 219 37.99 -16.81 -15.29
CA GLN A 219 37.78 -16.73 -16.73
C GLN A 219 38.91 -15.93 -17.41
N ARG A 220 39.23 -16.33 -18.66
CA ARG A 220 40.21 -15.62 -19.51
C ARG A 220 39.59 -14.35 -20.09
N MET A 221 39.53 -13.30 -19.32
CA MET A 221 39.15 -11.96 -19.79
C MET A 221 40.15 -10.93 -19.18
N ALA A 222 40.23 -9.77 -19.82
CA ALA A 222 41.01 -8.63 -19.31
C ALA A 222 40.53 -8.21 -17.90
N ALA A 223 41.33 -7.41 -17.21
CA ALA A 223 40.97 -6.95 -15.88
C ALA A 223 39.65 -6.13 -15.93
N PRO A 224 38.70 -6.32 -14.99
CA PRO A 224 37.48 -5.54 -14.94
C PRO A 224 37.68 -4.02 -14.92
N GLU A 225 38.83 -3.58 -14.39
CA GLU A 225 39.27 -2.19 -14.30
C GLU A 225 39.47 -1.57 -15.69
N ASP A 226 39.99 -2.35 -16.65
CA ASP A 226 40.26 -1.88 -18.00
C ASP A 226 38.97 -1.60 -18.76
N PHE A 227 37.97 -2.44 -18.58
CA PHE A 227 36.62 -2.21 -19.14
C PHE A 227 35.97 -0.96 -18.55
N LEU A 228 36.11 -0.72 -17.25
CA LEU A 228 35.58 0.46 -16.61
C LEU A 228 36.30 1.75 -17.09
N LYS A 229 37.62 1.70 -17.27
CA LYS A 229 38.37 2.83 -17.83
C LYS A 229 37.97 3.13 -19.27
N ALA A 230 37.84 2.08 -20.09
CA ALA A 230 37.40 2.23 -21.49
C ALA A 230 35.97 2.84 -21.56
N MET A 231 35.03 2.34 -20.75
CA MET A 231 33.68 2.87 -20.71
C MET A 231 33.64 4.33 -20.24
N ASN A 232 34.39 4.71 -19.22
CA ASN A 232 34.46 6.09 -18.76
C ASN A 232 35.04 7.02 -19.85
N ARG A 233 36.02 6.59 -20.59
CA ARG A 233 36.58 7.36 -21.71
C ARG A 233 35.54 7.58 -22.80
N LEU A 234 34.81 6.54 -23.19
CA LEU A 234 33.71 6.63 -24.17
C LEU A 234 32.60 7.58 -23.68
N SER A 235 32.20 7.46 -22.41
CA SER A 235 31.18 8.34 -21.82
C SER A 235 31.57 9.82 -21.89
N ILE A 236 32.83 10.15 -21.61
CA ILE A 236 33.36 11.51 -21.73
C ILE A 236 33.29 11.98 -23.19
N GLN A 237 33.76 11.15 -24.13
CA GLN A 237 33.71 11.48 -25.58
C GLN A 237 32.29 11.75 -26.07
N MET A 238 31.32 10.91 -25.68
CA MET A 238 29.91 11.07 -26.05
C MET A 238 29.29 12.34 -25.45
N THR A 239 29.67 12.69 -24.21
CA THR A 239 29.21 13.93 -23.57
C THR A 239 29.75 15.17 -24.32
N HIS A 240 31.01 15.15 -24.73
CA HIS A 240 31.60 16.25 -25.51
C HIS A 240 30.98 16.34 -26.89
N ALA A 241 30.77 15.23 -27.59
CA ALA A 241 30.15 15.20 -28.90
C ALA A 241 28.71 15.79 -28.88
N ARG A 242 27.95 15.50 -27.81
CA ARG A 242 26.62 16.07 -27.63
C ARG A 242 26.65 17.59 -27.43
N ARG A 243 27.54 18.09 -26.54
CA ARG A 243 27.69 19.54 -26.29
C ARG A 243 28.07 20.30 -27.58
N ALA A 244 28.96 19.73 -28.39
CA ALA A 244 29.38 20.31 -29.64
C ALA A 244 28.21 20.37 -30.67
N LYS A 245 27.25 19.44 -30.61
CA LYS A 245 26.06 19.44 -31.47
C LYS A 245 25.00 20.45 -31.02
N ASP A 246 24.84 20.61 -29.70
CA ASP A 246 23.87 21.55 -29.12
C ASP A 246 24.34 23.03 -29.28
N SER A 247 25.65 23.29 -29.38
CA SER A 247 26.20 24.62 -29.60
C SER A 247 26.11 25.10 -31.06
N LYS A 248 25.70 24.23 -32.01
CA LYS A 248 25.50 24.56 -33.43
C LYS A 248 24.02 24.80 -33.81
N LYS A 249 23.11 24.77 -32.84
CA LYS A 249 21.71 25.20 -32.98
C LYS A 249 21.53 26.57 -32.36
#